data_f8fe372df744b62bc5b9ab81c607997b
#
_entry.id   f8fe372df744b62bc5b9ab81c607997b
#
_cell.length_a   1.000
_cell.length_b   1.000
_cell.length_c   1.000
_cell.angle_alpha   90.00
_cell.angle_beta   90.00
_cell.angle_gamma   90.00
#
_symmetry.space_group_name_H-M   'P 1'
#
loop_
_entity.id
_entity.type
_entity.pdbx_description
1 polymer ?
#
loop_
_entity_poly.entity_id
_entity_poly.type
_entity_poly.pdbx_seq_one_letter_code
_entity_poly.pdbx_strand_id
1 'polypeptide(L)'
;QKIKRKGYRNAGIRPRLDKKETVKRMLRRKMMSQRDESAEEPEDFPFNERDLKYRYFKNSTSYSSNAVIFFIMDISGSMGRQKKYLARSFFFLLYHFIRSRYEKTELVFIAHDVKAYECSEEQFFQRGSGGGTIVSSSLEMMEDIMMKRYHPENWNVYAFQCSDGDNWATDNENVAKVIKNIRPHCQLFGYCEIEPKEEAIKWQDETTLWSCMKVLTDSNLKMAKVSIKSDVWEAFNHFFGGKLANV
;
A
#
# COMPACT_ATOMS: atom_id res chain seq x y z
N GLN A 1 -11.99 1.85 -16.47
CA GLN A 1 -12.10 0.45 -16.94
C GLN A 1 -11.15 0.26 -18.13
N LYS A 2 -10.15 -0.61 -18.00
CA LYS A 2 -9.28 -0.98 -19.12
C LYS A 2 -9.81 -2.28 -19.73
N ILE A 3 -10.04 -2.28 -21.05
CA ILE A 3 -10.41 -3.47 -21.79
C ILE A 3 -9.13 -4.28 -22.05
N LYS A 4 -8.98 -5.46 -21.43
CA LYS A 4 -7.83 -6.34 -21.70
C LYS A 4 -8.23 -7.49 -22.62
N ARG A 5 -7.41 -7.75 -23.65
CA ARG A 5 -7.54 -8.93 -24.50
C ARG A 5 -7.21 -10.18 -23.68
N LYS A 6 -8.15 -11.13 -23.57
CA LYS A 6 -8.01 -12.34 -22.75
C LYS A 6 -7.71 -13.62 -23.57
N GLY A 7 -7.80 -13.57 -24.88
CA GLY A 7 -7.57 -14.74 -25.71
C GLY A 7 -8.55 -14.87 -26.86
N TYR A 8 -8.85 -16.10 -27.24
CA TYR A 8 -9.71 -16.41 -28.37
C TYR A 8 -10.87 -17.33 -27.96
N ARG A 9 -12.02 -17.18 -28.66
CA ARG A 9 -13.17 -18.09 -28.57
C ARG A 9 -13.51 -18.63 -29.96
N ASN A 10 -14.19 -19.77 -30.02
CA ASN A 10 -14.61 -20.40 -31.29
C ASN A 10 -15.88 -19.76 -31.86
N ALA A 11 -16.61 -18.98 -31.07
CA ALA A 11 -17.82 -18.27 -31.49
C ALA A 11 -17.72 -16.78 -31.17
N GLY A 12 -18.30 -15.92 -32.01
CA GLY A 12 -18.29 -14.48 -31.84
C GLY A 12 -18.88 -13.75 -33.01
N ILE A 13 -18.90 -12.41 -32.96
CA ILE A 13 -19.38 -11.55 -34.04
C ILE A 13 -18.29 -11.31 -35.08
N ARG A 14 -18.66 -11.18 -36.37
CA ARG A 14 -17.73 -10.96 -37.50
C ARG A 14 -16.64 -9.93 -37.29
N PRO A 15 -16.88 -8.74 -36.68
CA PRO A 15 -15.83 -7.75 -36.41
C PRO A 15 -14.73 -8.21 -35.45
N ARG A 16 -14.99 -9.26 -34.67
CA ARG A 16 -14.01 -9.85 -33.72
C ARG A 16 -13.25 -11.05 -34.27
N LEU A 17 -13.55 -11.47 -35.53
CA LEU A 17 -12.85 -12.57 -36.17
C LEU A 17 -11.37 -12.22 -36.36
N ASP A 18 -10.48 -13.06 -35.82
CA ASP A 18 -9.05 -12.96 -36.07
C ASP A 18 -8.67 -13.84 -37.27
N LYS A 19 -8.61 -13.19 -38.45
CA LYS A 19 -8.32 -13.86 -39.73
C LYS A 19 -6.98 -14.63 -39.65
N LYS A 20 -5.94 -14.05 -39.05
CA LYS A 20 -4.60 -14.65 -38.96
C LYS A 20 -4.60 -15.92 -38.12
N GLU A 21 -5.26 -15.91 -36.98
CA GLU A 21 -5.32 -17.08 -36.10
C GLU A 21 -6.26 -18.16 -36.65
N THR A 22 -7.31 -17.76 -37.35
CA THR A 22 -8.21 -18.66 -38.09
C THR A 22 -7.43 -19.42 -39.17
N VAL A 23 -6.67 -18.71 -40.03
CA VAL A 23 -5.86 -19.32 -41.08
C VAL A 23 -4.82 -20.24 -40.48
N LYS A 24 -4.12 -19.85 -39.43
CA LYS A 24 -3.14 -20.75 -38.75
C LYS A 24 -3.78 -22.06 -38.28
N ARG A 25 -5.00 -22.00 -37.77
CA ARG A 25 -5.70 -23.17 -37.28
C ARG A 25 -6.12 -24.09 -38.44
N MET A 26 -6.62 -23.53 -39.51
CA MET A 26 -6.91 -24.26 -40.74
C MET A 26 -5.67 -24.99 -41.29
N LEU A 27 -4.54 -24.27 -41.39
CA LEU A 27 -3.27 -24.86 -41.85
C LEU A 27 -2.77 -26.02 -40.93
N ARG A 28 -2.91 -25.84 -39.62
CA ARG A 28 -2.58 -26.94 -38.67
C ARG A 28 -3.48 -28.17 -38.88
N ARG A 29 -4.78 -27.94 -39.11
CA ARG A 29 -5.71 -29.03 -39.42
C ARG A 29 -5.34 -29.73 -40.72
N LYS A 30 -4.97 -28.97 -41.77
CA LYS A 30 -4.48 -29.53 -43.04
C LYS A 30 -3.23 -30.37 -42.84
N MET A 31 -2.24 -29.87 -42.10
CA MET A 31 -1.00 -30.63 -41.79
C MET A 31 -1.25 -31.90 -40.98
N MET A 32 -2.27 -31.90 -40.13
CA MET A 32 -2.64 -33.08 -39.36
C MET A 32 -3.33 -34.15 -40.21
N SER A 33 -4.22 -33.74 -41.15
CA SER A 33 -4.86 -34.68 -42.07
C SER A 33 -3.90 -35.27 -43.10
N GLN A 34 -2.82 -34.59 -43.47
CA GLN A 34 -1.78 -35.11 -44.37
C GLN A 34 -0.84 -36.12 -43.72
N ARG A 35 -0.89 -36.31 -42.39
CA ARG A 35 -0.13 -37.35 -41.68
C ARG A 35 -0.81 -38.73 -41.72
N ASP A 36 -2.08 -38.80 -42.09
CA ASP A 36 -2.81 -40.04 -42.34
C ASP A 36 -2.58 -40.43 -43.81
N GLU A 37 -1.64 -41.31 -44.08
CA GLU A 37 -1.22 -41.76 -45.42
C GLU A 37 -2.33 -42.40 -46.29
N SER A 38 -3.56 -42.52 -45.78
CA SER A 38 -4.69 -43.14 -46.46
C SER A 38 -5.74 -42.18 -47.02
N ALA A 39 -5.55 -40.85 -46.84
CA ALA A 39 -6.54 -39.87 -47.30
C ALA A 39 -6.11 -39.23 -48.65
N GLU A 40 -6.89 -39.43 -49.73
CA GLU A 40 -6.75 -38.66 -50.96
C GLU A 40 -6.83 -37.17 -50.61
N GLU A 41 -5.84 -36.36 -51.08
CA GLU A 41 -5.83 -34.92 -50.87
C GLU A 41 -7.02 -34.27 -51.56
N PRO A 42 -7.94 -33.63 -50.87
CA PRO A 42 -8.93 -32.81 -51.53
C PRO A 42 -8.24 -31.55 -52.15
N GLU A 43 -8.42 -31.34 -53.46
CA GLU A 43 -7.89 -30.19 -54.18
C GLU A 43 -8.25 -28.82 -53.49
N ASP A 44 -9.36 -28.80 -52.75
CA ASP A 44 -9.83 -27.67 -52.02
C ASP A 44 -10.02 -28.00 -50.55
N PHE A 45 -9.24 -27.35 -49.67
CA PHE A 45 -9.32 -27.55 -48.20
C PHE A 45 -10.09 -26.39 -47.58
N PRO A 46 -11.43 -26.48 -47.44
CA PRO A 46 -12.25 -25.36 -47.02
C PRO A 46 -12.07 -25.05 -45.53
N PHE A 47 -12.34 -23.80 -45.16
CA PHE A 47 -12.46 -23.39 -43.75
C PHE A 47 -13.63 -24.14 -43.11
N ASN A 48 -13.36 -24.67 -41.91
CA ASN A 48 -14.37 -25.26 -41.06
C ASN A 48 -14.76 -24.25 -39.96
N GLU A 49 -15.99 -24.30 -39.43
CA GLU A 49 -16.42 -23.50 -38.29
C GLU A 49 -15.51 -23.67 -37.09
N ARG A 50 -14.90 -24.87 -36.89
CA ARG A 50 -13.94 -25.17 -35.86
C ARG A 50 -12.63 -24.36 -35.98
N ASP A 51 -12.29 -23.88 -37.17
CA ASP A 51 -11.08 -23.08 -37.42
C ASP A 51 -11.27 -21.64 -37.01
N LEU A 52 -12.51 -21.15 -36.93
CA LEU A 52 -12.82 -19.77 -36.63
C LEU A 52 -12.35 -19.40 -35.23
N LYS A 53 -11.61 -18.28 -35.14
CA LYS A 53 -11.11 -17.69 -33.89
C LYS A 53 -11.53 -16.24 -33.77
N TYR A 54 -12.24 -15.95 -32.70
CA TYR A 54 -12.74 -14.62 -32.40
C TYR A 54 -11.96 -14.06 -31.21
N ARG A 55 -11.51 -12.81 -31.31
CA ARG A 55 -10.85 -12.09 -30.18
C ARG A 55 -11.84 -11.94 -29.04
N TYR A 56 -11.45 -12.38 -27.88
CA TYR A 56 -12.22 -12.23 -26.67
C TYR A 56 -11.62 -11.15 -25.77
N PHE A 57 -12.46 -10.19 -25.42
CA PHE A 57 -12.11 -9.11 -24.50
C PHE A 57 -12.90 -9.29 -23.22
N LYS A 58 -12.24 -9.14 -22.08
CA LYS A 58 -12.88 -9.06 -20.78
C LYS A 58 -12.68 -7.65 -20.26
N ASN A 59 -13.75 -7.01 -19.81
CA ASN A 59 -13.63 -5.82 -19.00
C ASN A 59 -12.95 -6.23 -17.70
N SER A 60 -11.72 -5.83 -17.48
CA SER A 60 -11.12 -5.93 -16.19
C SER A 60 -11.23 -4.56 -15.56
N THR A 61 -11.89 -4.48 -14.43
CA THR A 61 -11.70 -3.37 -13.51
C THR A 61 -10.25 -3.45 -13.04
N SER A 62 -9.36 -2.64 -13.62
CA SER A 62 -8.10 -2.38 -12.94
C SER A 62 -8.46 -1.41 -11.83
N TYR A 63 -8.33 -1.83 -10.59
CA TYR A 63 -8.35 -0.92 -9.47
C TYR A 63 -7.26 0.12 -9.69
N SER A 64 -7.53 1.37 -9.30
CA SER A 64 -6.55 2.45 -9.37
C SER A 64 -5.28 1.99 -8.64
N SER A 65 -4.14 2.01 -9.34
CA SER A 65 -2.85 1.66 -8.76
C SER A 65 -2.22 2.83 -8.02
N ASN A 66 -3.03 3.78 -7.54
CA ASN A 66 -2.52 4.94 -6.82
C ASN A 66 -2.46 4.65 -5.33
N ALA A 67 -1.35 5.01 -4.69
CA ALA A 67 -1.20 4.98 -3.25
C ALA A 67 -0.74 6.33 -2.72
N VAL A 68 -1.21 6.71 -1.55
CA VAL A 68 -0.67 7.81 -0.76
C VAL A 68 -0.14 7.26 0.55
N ILE A 69 1.02 7.74 0.96
CA ILE A 69 1.65 7.36 2.22
C ILE A 69 1.79 8.61 3.06
N PHE A 70 1.13 8.61 4.19
CA PHE A 70 1.31 9.63 5.22
C PHE A 70 2.42 9.18 6.17
N PHE A 71 3.48 9.95 6.26
CA PHE A 71 4.52 9.81 7.26
C PHE A 71 4.31 10.87 8.33
N ILE A 72 4.01 10.42 9.54
CA ILE A 72 3.71 11.27 10.68
C ILE A 72 4.82 11.08 11.70
N MET A 73 5.51 12.15 12.11
CA MET A 73 6.60 12.07 13.06
C MET A 73 6.44 13.10 14.16
N ASP A 74 6.58 12.63 15.37
CA ASP A 74 6.80 13.46 16.52
C ASP A 74 8.17 14.16 16.43
N ILE A 75 8.18 15.48 16.57
CA ILE A 75 9.40 16.29 16.57
C ILE A 75 9.64 16.97 17.91
N SER A 76 8.90 16.59 18.97
CA SER A 76 9.05 17.10 20.34
C SER A 76 10.50 17.01 20.84
N GLY A 77 10.78 17.65 21.96
CA GLY A 77 12.14 17.75 22.52
C GLY A 77 12.74 16.38 22.88
N SER A 78 11.90 15.40 23.23
CA SER A 78 12.29 14.01 23.56
C SER A 78 12.76 13.20 22.33
N MET A 79 12.35 13.61 21.11
CA MET A 79 12.74 12.98 19.85
C MET A 79 14.15 13.40 19.41
N GLY A 80 15.18 12.88 20.07
CA GLY A 80 16.58 13.14 19.77
C GLY A 80 17.05 12.57 18.42
N ARG A 81 18.33 12.83 18.07
CA ARG A 81 18.91 12.42 16.77
C ARG A 81 18.83 10.91 16.50
N GLN A 82 19.01 10.07 17.52
CA GLN A 82 18.98 8.63 17.38
C GLN A 82 17.56 8.14 17.05
N LYS A 83 16.54 8.64 17.76
CA LYS A 83 15.13 8.33 17.49
C LYS A 83 14.73 8.74 16.07
N LYS A 84 15.10 9.94 15.63
CA LYS A 84 14.86 10.41 14.27
C LYS A 84 15.56 9.56 13.20
N TYR A 85 16.77 9.07 13.48
CA TYR A 85 17.48 8.16 12.58
C TYR A 85 16.75 6.82 12.42
N LEU A 86 16.24 6.25 13.50
CA LEU A 86 15.46 5.01 13.47
C LEU A 86 14.13 5.21 12.71
N ALA A 87 13.42 6.32 12.99
CA ALA A 87 12.21 6.69 12.25
C ALA A 87 12.47 6.82 10.74
N ARG A 88 13.53 7.53 10.36
CA ARG A 88 13.94 7.69 8.95
C ARG A 88 14.22 6.34 8.28
N SER A 89 14.95 5.46 8.97
CA SER A 89 15.27 4.13 8.45
C SER A 89 14.01 3.30 8.22
N PHE A 90 13.05 3.40 9.13
CA PHE A 90 11.76 2.73 9.01
C PHE A 90 10.95 3.29 7.84
N PHE A 91 10.77 4.60 7.73
CA PHE A 91 10.05 5.25 6.64
C PHE A 91 10.66 4.95 5.27
N PHE A 92 11.99 4.87 5.18
CA PHE A 92 12.69 4.52 3.95
C PHE A 92 12.32 3.12 3.44
N LEU A 93 12.28 2.12 4.32
CA LEU A 93 11.86 0.76 3.94
C LEU A 93 10.40 0.72 3.49
N LEU A 94 9.51 1.40 4.21
CA LEU A 94 8.09 1.48 3.89
C LEU A 94 7.87 2.11 2.51
N TYR A 95 8.54 3.22 2.24
CA TYR A 95 8.46 3.91 0.96
C TYR A 95 8.84 3.01 -0.21
N HIS A 96 10.02 2.39 -0.13
CA HIS A 96 10.50 1.51 -1.20
C HIS A 96 9.55 0.33 -1.44
N PHE A 97 9.03 -0.26 -0.38
CA PHE A 97 8.11 -1.37 -0.49
C PHE A 97 6.79 -0.97 -1.15
N ILE A 98 6.16 0.11 -0.70
CA ILE A 98 4.86 0.53 -1.24
C ILE A 98 5.03 1.00 -2.69
N ARG A 99 6.09 1.77 -2.98
CA ARG A 99 6.40 2.21 -4.34
C ARG A 99 6.59 1.05 -5.33
N SER A 100 7.11 -0.09 -4.88
CA SER A 100 7.27 -1.26 -5.75
C SER A 100 5.93 -1.91 -6.14
N ARG A 101 4.84 -1.63 -5.43
CA ARG A 101 3.51 -2.25 -5.63
C ARG A 101 2.52 -1.37 -6.38
N TYR A 102 2.76 -0.07 -6.44
CA TYR A 102 1.83 0.89 -7.03
C TYR A 102 2.49 1.66 -8.17
N GLU A 103 1.72 1.94 -9.24
CA GLU A 103 2.21 2.70 -10.40
C GLU A 103 2.45 4.17 -10.03
N LYS A 104 1.59 4.73 -9.19
CA LYS A 104 1.68 6.10 -8.70
C LYS A 104 1.67 6.10 -7.17
N THR A 105 2.71 6.65 -6.56
CA THR A 105 2.82 6.79 -5.11
C THR A 105 3.11 8.25 -4.76
N GLU A 106 2.24 8.83 -3.94
CA GLU A 106 2.41 10.18 -3.39
C GLU A 106 2.83 10.08 -1.93
N LEU A 107 3.63 11.02 -1.47
CA LEU A 107 4.09 11.12 -0.09
C LEU A 107 3.58 12.38 0.55
N VAL A 108 3.12 12.28 1.78
CA VAL A 108 2.73 13.39 2.63
C VAL A 108 3.49 13.28 3.95
N PHE A 109 4.22 14.33 4.29
CA PHE A 109 5.00 14.40 5.51
C PHE A 109 4.33 15.36 6.49
N ILE A 110 3.99 14.84 7.68
CA ILE A 110 3.37 15.59 8.77
C ILE A 110 4.27 15.49 9.99
N ALA A 111 4.85 16.62 10.39
CA ALA A 111 5.59 16.72 11.64
C ALA A 111 4.68 17.38 12.70
N HIS A 112 4.77 16.92 13.94
CA HIS A 112 3.99 17.51 15.02
C HIS A 112 4.79 17.65 16.32
N ASP A 113 4.43 18.65 17.05
CA ASP A 113 4.71 18.88 18.47
C ASP A 113 3.37 19.17 19.18
N VAL A 114 3.15 20.36 19.68
CA VAL A 114 1.84 20.84 20.15
C VAL A 114 0.90 21.11 18.97
N LYS A 115 1.43 21.33 17.77
CA LYS A 115 0.69 21.55 16.52
C LYS A 115 1.25 20.70 15.42
N ALA A 116 0.40 20.36 14.45
CA ALA A 116 0.82 19.65 13.25
C ALA A 116 1.21 20.59 12.11
N TYR A 117 2.13 20.15 11.29
CA TYR A 117 2.65 20.86 10.13
C TYR A 117 2.85 19.91 8.97
N GLU A 118 2.23 20.19 7.82
CA GLU A 118 2.66 19.55 6.57
C GLU A 118 3.97 20.20 6.12
N CYS A 119 4.96 19.39 5.75
CA CYS A 119 6.30 19.87 5.43
C CYS A 119 6.95 19.07 4.29
N SER A 120 8.06 19.57 3.76
CA SER A 120 8.88 18.81 2.82
C SER A 120 9.62 17.67 3.52
N GLU A 121 10.08 16.67 2.75
CA GLU A 121 10.91 15.57 3.27
C GLU A 121 12.13 16.09 4.05
N GLU A 122 12.82 17.10 3.51
CA GLU A 122 13.98 17.69 4.15
C GLU A 122 13.65 18.30 5.52
N GLN A 123 12.60 19.12 5.57
CA GLN A 123 12.12 19.74 6.82
C GLN A 123 11.67 18.68 7.83
N PHE A 124 11.03 17.62 7.37
CA PHE A 124 10.52 16.54 8.21
C PHE A 124 11.62 15.88 9.04
N PHE A 125 12.80 15.64 8.45
CA PHE A 125 13.90 14.98 9.13
C PHE A 125 14.87 15.92 9.83
N GLN A 126 14.88 17.20 9.49
CA GLN A 126 15.80 18.19 10.09
C GLN A 126 15.16 18.97 11.23
N ARG A 127 13.82 19.15 11.18
CA ARG A 127 13.11 19.96 12.15
C ARG A 127 13.15 19.32 13.54
N GLY A 128 13.38 20.16 14.54
CA GLY A 128 13.24 19.82 15.96
C GLY A 128 12.38 20.88 16.63
N SER A 129 11.76 20.50 17.72
CA SER A 129 10.99 21.38 18.60
C SER A 129 11.43 21.16 20.03
N GLY A 130 11.27 22.17 20.88
CA GLY A 130 11.43 22.06 22.34
C GLY A 130 10.09 22.02 23.08
N GLY A 131 8.98 21.86 22.37
CA GLY A 131 7.62 21.87 22.90
C GLY A 131 7.16 20.49 23.43
N GLY A 132 5.95 20.47 23.99
CA GLY A 132 5.23 19.26 24.35
C GLY A 132 4.64 18.56 23.13
N THR A 133 3.85 17.48 23.37
CA THR A 133 3.31 16.64 22.30
C THR A 133 1.78 16.57 22.39
N ILE A 134 1.09 16.93 21.30
CA ILE A 134 -0.35 16.69 21.06
C ILE A 134 -0.49 15.88 19.79
N VAL A 135 -0.69 14.59 19.95
CA VAL A 135 -0.71 13.62 18.84
C VAL A 135 -1.97 13.80 17.99
N SER A 136 -3.12 14.09 18.59
CA SER A 136 -4.38 14.26 17.87
C SER A 136 -4.28 15.31 16.77
N SER A 137 -3.51 16.38 16.97
CA SER A 137 -3.33 17.46 15.99
C SER A 137 -2.80 16.96 14.63
N SER A 138 -1.89 15.96 14.65
CA SER A 138 -1.32 15.36 13.45
C SER A 138 -2.29 14.43 12.74
N LEU A 139 -3.09 13.72 13.48
CA LEU A 139 -4.11 12.81 12.96
C LEU A 139 -5.27 13.56 12.33
N GLU A 140 -5.71 14.65 12.95
CA GLU A 140 -6.72 15.58 12.41
C GLU A 140 -6.24 16.21 11.10
N MET A 141 -4.97 16.64 11.05
CA MET A 141 -4.37 17.15 9.82
C MET A 141 -4.31 16.08 8.73
N MET A 142 -3.94 14.84 9.08
CA MET A 142 -3.96 13.72 8.16
C MET A 142 -5.37 13.48 7.59
N GLU A 143 -6.40 13.45 8.45
CA GLU A 143 -7.80 13.27 8.05
C GLU A 143 -8.23 14.35 7.05
N ASP A 144 -7.92 15.61 7.34
CA ASP A 144 -8.24 16.74 6.48
C ASP A 144 -7.56 16.66 5.11
N ILE A 145 -6.26 16.34 5.08
CA ILE A 145 -5.49 16.17 3.85
C ILE A 145 -6.01 14.96 3.05
N MET A 146 -6.29 13.84 3.72
CA MET A 146 -6.82 12.64 3.10
C MET A 146 -8.16 12.93 2.40
N MET A 147 -9.11 13.55 3.10
CA MET A 147 -10.43 13.82 2.54
C MET A 147 -10.40 14.86 1.43
N LYS A 148 -9.52 15.87 1.49
CA LYS A 148 -9.44 16.93 0.48
C LYS A 148 -8.64 16.55 -0.77
N ARG A 149 -7.52 15.84 -0.59
CA ARG A 149 -6.58 15.58 -1.69
C ARG A 149 -6.47 14.12 -2.12
N TYR A 150 -6.69 13.18 -1.20
CA TYR A 150 -6.43 11.75 -1.41
C TYR A 150 -7.60 10.87 -0.99
N HIS A 151 -8.80 11.22 -1.49
CA HIS A 151 -10.03 10.54 -1.09
C HIS A 151 -9.91 9.01 -1.22
N PRO A 152 -10.31 8.23 -0.20
CA PRO A 152 -10.10 6.77 -0.14
C PRO A 152 -10.76 5.97 -1.26
N GLU A 153 -11.77 6.52 -1.94
CA GLU A 153 -12.36 5.89 -3.13
C GLU A 153 -11.40 5.84 -4.33
N ASN A 154 -10.43 6.76 -4.38
CA ASN A 154 -9.51 6.91 -5.52
C ASN A 154 -8.06 6.54 -5.16
N TRP A 155 -7.73 6.45 -3.87
CA TRP A 155 -6.39 6.24 -3.38
C TRP A 155 -6.35 5.10 -2.36
N ASN A 156 -5.30 4.28 -2.43
CA ASN A 156 -4.96 3.35 -1.35
C ASN A 156 -4.17 4.13 -0.30
N VAL A 157 -4.79 4.37 0.84
CA VAL A 157 -4.21 5.20 1.91
C VAL A 157 -3.40 4.34 2.87
N TYR A 158 -2.16 4.72 3.08
CA TYR A 158 -1.28 4.18 4.11
C TYR A 158 -0.86 5.30 5.05
N ALA A 159 -0.84 5.02 6.33
CA ALA A 159 -0.35 5.96 7.33
C ALA A 159 0.63 5.28 8.28
N PHE A 160 1.72 5.94 8.58
CA PHE A 160 2.72 5.46 9.53
C PHE A 160 3.14 6.59 10.44
N GLN A 161 2.93 6.38 11.72
CA GLN A 161 3.29 7.32 12.76
C GLN A 161 4.47 6.79 13.55
N CYS A 162 5.49 7.63 13.76
CA CYS A 162 6.61 7.39 14.66
C CYS A 162 6.60 8.44 15.77
N SER A 163 6.64 7.97 17.02
CA SER A 163 6.71 8.76 18.24
C SER A 163 7.54 8.00 19.27
N ASP A 164 7.99 8.65 20.32
CA ASP A 164 8.60 7.99 21.50
C ASP A 164 7.57 7.63 22.59
N GLY A 165 6.30 7.74 22.28
CA GLY A 165 5.21 7.36 23.19
C GLY A 165 4.71 8.50 24.07
N ASP A 166 5.39 9.65 24.09
CA ASP A 166 4.95 10.81 24.84
C ASP A 166 3.68 11.41 24.22
N ASN A 167 2.69 11.66 25.05
CA ASN A 167 1.49 12.42 24.71
C ASN A 167 0.86 12.98 25.98
N TRP A 168 0.18 14.09 25.87
CA TRP A 168 -0.59 14.60 27.00
C TRP A 168 -1.76 13.64 27.29
N ALA A 169 -1.90 13.20 28.54
CA ALA A 169 -2.94 12.26 28.95
C ALA A 169 -4.35 12.70 28.54
N THR A 170 -4.61 14.02 28.59
CA THR A 170 -5.88 14.64 28.17
C THR A 170 -6.16 14.52 26.67
N ASP A 171 -5.13 14.27 25.85
CA ASP A 171 -5.25 14.15 24.40
C ASP A 171 -5.56 12.72 23.95
N ASN A 172 -5.34 11.71 24.78
CA ASN A 172 -5.52 10.30 24.41
C ASN A 172 -6.96 9.97 23.96
N GLU A 173 -7.97 10.60 24.54
CA GLU A 173 -9.36 10.45 24.10
C GLU A 173 -9.58 11.00 22.69
N ASN A 174 -8.99 12.13 22.37
CA ASN A 174 -9.04 12.73 21.03
C ASN A 174 -8.32 11.84 20.01
N VAL A 175 -7.13 11.34 20.36
CA VAL A 175 -6.38 10.38 19.54
C VAL A 175 -7.25 9.18 19.21
N ALA A 176 -7.86 8.55 20.22
CA ALA A 176 -8.72 7.39 20.03
C ALA A 176 -9.93 7.71 19.13
N LYS A 177 -10.52 8.88 19.27
CA LYS A 177 -11.65 9.32 18.44
C LYS A 177 -11.24 9.51 16.98
N VAL A 178 -10.15 10.23 16.73
CA VAL A 178 -9.70 10.50 15.35
C VAL A 178 -9.24 9.21 14.68
N ILE A 179 -8.52 8.33 15.37
CA ILE A 179 -8.11 7.03 14.83
C ILE A 179 -9.33 6.18 14.42
N LYS A 180 -10.39 6.16 15.20
CA LYS A 180 -11.62 5.44 14.83
C LYS A 180 -12.23 5.97 13.52
N ASN A 181 -12.09 7.28 13.25
CA ASN A 181 -12.57 7.87 12.00
C ASN A 181 -11.68 7.53 10.80
N ILE A 182 -10.36 7.69 10.93
CA ILE A 182 -9.43 7.53 9.79
C ILE A 182 -9.12 6.07 9.46
N ARG A 183 -9.07 5.18 10.46
CA ARG A 183 -8.69 3.77 10.29
C ARG A 183 -9.48 3.01 9.22
N PRO A 184 -10.83 3.14 9.12
CA PRO A 184 -11.59 2.44 8.09
C PRO A 184 -11.21 2.81 6.67
N HIS A 185 -10.60 3.98 6.48
CA HIS A 185 -10.16 4.51 5.20
C HIS A 185 -8.74 4.11 4.84
N CYS A 186 -7.97 3.58 5.79
CA CYS A 186 -6.59 3.14 5.59
C CYS A 186 -6.51 1.66 5.22
N GLN A 187 -5.67 1.35 4.23
CA GLN A 187 -5.23 -0.03 3.96
C GLN A 187 -4.36 -0.57 5.11
N LEU A 188 -3.61 0.32 5.74
CA LEU A 188 -2.83 0.06 6.94
C LEU A 188 -2.53 1.39 7.64
N PHE A 189 -2.79 1.43 8.94
CA PHE A 189 -2.26 2.42 9.88
C PHE A 189 -1.22 1.72 10.76
N GLY A 190 0.03 2.15 10.69
CA GLY A 190 1.15 1.62 11.47
C GLY A 190 1.60 2.62 12.52
N TYR A 191 1.55 2.24 13.80
CA TYR A 191 2.17 2.99 14.89
C TYR A 191 3.50 2.36 15.25
N CYS A 192 4.57 3.13 15.19
CA CYS A 192 5.92 2.71 15.53
C CYS A 192 6.42 3.53 16.73
N GLU A 193 6.52 2.91 17.90
CA GLU A 193 7.09 3.54 19.07
C GLU A 193 8.60 3.35 19.07
N ILE A 194 9.34 4.45 19.16
CA ILE A 194 10.80 4.46 19.12
C ILE A 194 11.33 4.69 20.53
N GLU A 195 11.81 3.62 21.14
CA GLU A 195 12.28 3.61 22.50
C GLU A 195 13.70 3.01 22.56
N PRO A 196 14.78 3.83 22.51
CA PRO A 196 16.14 3.33 22.68
C PRO A 196 16.31 2.58 24.00
N LYS A 197 17.04 1.45 23.98
CA LYS A 197 17.21 0.57 25.15
C LYS A 197 17.72 1.29 26.39
N GLU A 198 18.47 2.35 26.22
CA GLU A 198 19.02 3.17 27.32
C GLU A 198 17.95 3.98 28.04
N GLU A 199 16.81 4.22 27.42
CA GLU A 199 15.68 5.00 27.94
C GLU A 199 14.50 4.12 28.41
N ALA A 200 14.46 2.84 27.99
CA ALA A 200 13.35 1.91 28.22
C ALA A 200 13.02 1.65 29.71
N ILE A 201 13.88 2.03 30.64
CA ILE A 201 13.67 1.86 32.07
C ILE A 201 12.65 2.86 32.66
N LYS A 202 12.29 3.91 31.90
CA LYS A 202 11.48 5.03 32.43
C LYS A 202 9.97 4.88 32.24
N TRP A 203 9.48 3.98 31.39
CA TRP A 203 8.10 3.99 30.95
C TRP A 203 7.35 2.70 31.28
N GLN A 204 6.91 2.55 32.54
CA GLN A 204 5.98 1.49 32.95
C GLN A 204 4.54 1.98 33.15
N ASP A 205 4.20 3.21 32.74
CA ASP A 205 2.87 3.76 32.96
C ASP A 205 1.88 3.32 31.87
N GLU A 206 0.73 2.75 32.30
CA GLU A 206 -0.38 2.32 31.42
C GLU A 206 -1.06 3.48 30.69
N THR A 207 -0.73 4.73 30.98
CA THR A 207 -1.28 5.95 30.39
C THR A 207 -0.56 6.42 29.13
N THR A 208 0.40 5.67 28.64
CA THR A 208 1.16 6.04 27.43
C THR A 208 0.31 5.94 26.17
N LEU A 209 0.74 6.64 25.13
CA LEU A 209 0.14 6.56 23.79
C LEU A 209 0.06 5.11 23.29
N TRP A 210 1.06 4.27 23.64
CA TRP A 210 1.05 2.84 23.35
C TRP A 210 -0.19 2.14 23.89
N SER A 211 -0.54 2.34 25.17
CA SER A 211 -1.71 1.73 25.78
C SER A 211 -3.01 2.19 25.14
N CYS A 212 -3.09 3.48 24.80
CA CYS A 212 -4.25 4.04 24.05
C CYS A 212 -4.41 3.38 22.68
N MET A 213 -3.31 3.26 21.91
CA MET A 213 -3.32 2.67 20.59
C MET A 213 -3.60 1.16 20.62
N LYS A 214 -3.09 0.45 21.63
CA LYS A 214 -3.19 -1.01 21.78
C LYS A 214 -4.65 -1.48 21.81
N VAL A 215 -5.53 -0.75 22.45
CA VAL A 215 -6.96 -1.07 22.52
C VAL A 215 -7.64 -0.97 21.15
N LEU A 216 -7.06 -0.19 20.22
CA LEU A 216 -7.60 0.08 18.90
C LEU A 216 -7.01 -0.85 17.81
N THR A 217 -6.08 -1.74 18.16
CA THR A 217 -5.42 -2.63 17.19
C THR A 217 -6.39 -3.61 16.53
N ASP A 218 -6.23 -3.79 15.23
CA ASP A 218 -6.94 -4.77 14.41
C ASP A 218 -6.13 -5.17 13.17
N SER A 219 -6.79 -5.69 12.15
CA SER A 219 -6.13 -6.05 10.88
C SER A 219 -5.50 -4.86 10.14
N ASN A 220 -6.07 -3.66 10.32
CA ASN A 220 -5.68 -2.44 9.60
C ASN A 220 -4.89 -1.46 10.48
N LEU A 221 -4.88 -1.63 11.80
CA LEU A 221 -4.05 -0.89 12.73
C LEU A 221 -3.08 -1.83 13.41
N LYS A 222 -1.81 -1.67 13.13
CA LYS A 222 -0.72 -2.47 13.70
C LYS A 222 0.26 -1.60 14.45
N MET A 223 0.94 -2.20 15.42
CA MET A 223 1.89 -1.51 16.29
C MET A 223 3.21 -2.26 16.33
N ALA A 224 4.31 -1.52 16.42
CA ALA A 224 5.64 -2.09 16.63
C ALA A 224 6.49 -1.17 17.52
N LYS A 225 7.44 -1.76 18.25
CA LYS A 225 8.49 -1.02 18.98
C LYS A 225 9.81 -1.15 18.24
N VAL A 226 10.57 -0.06 18.20
CA VAL A 226 11.90 -0.02 17.58
C VAL A 226 12.87 0.62 18.54
N SER A 227 13.83 -0.18 19.02
CA SER A 227 14.85 0.26 19.97
C SER A 227 16.24 0.36 19.34
N ILE A 228 16.52 -0.49 18.35
CA ILE A 228 17.77 -0.53 17.60
C ILE A 228 17.51 -0.74 16.11
N LYS A 229 18.53 -0.60 15.30
CA LYS A 229 18.43 -0.69 13.82
C LYS A 229 17.89 -2.03 13.31
N SER A 230 18.20 -3.16 13.98
CA SER A 230 17.67 -4.48 13.62
C SER A 230 16.15 -4.55 13.75
N ASP A 231 15.59 -3.89 14.77
CA ASP A 231 14.16 -3.92 15.05
C ASP A 231 13.35 -3.25 13.93
N VAL A 232 13.98 -2.35 13.17
CA VAL A 232 13.35 -1.70 12.00
C VAL A 232 12.88 -2.74 10.98
N TRP A 233 13.69 -3.78 10.72
CA TRP A 233 13.31 -4.86 9.83
C TRP A 233 12.20 -5.75 10.42
N GLU A 234 12.25 -6.03 11.71
CA GLU A 234 11.22 -6.80 12.40
C GLU A 234 9.88 -6.06 12.40
N ALA A 235 9.90 -4.75 12.70
CA ALA A 235 8.72 -3.90 12.62
C ALA A 235 8.13 -3.89 11.20
N PHE A 236 8.97 -3.74 10.18
CA PHE A 236 8.55 -3.81 8.79
C PHE A 236 7.88 -5.16 8.45
N ASN A 237 8.47 -6.27 8.85
CA ASN A 237 7.90 -7.61 8.65
C ASN A 237 6.59 -7.78 9.42
N HIS A 238 6.48 -7.23 10.62
CA HIS A 238 5.23 -7.26 11.38
C HIS A 238 4.10 -6.53 10.63
N PHE A 239 4.37 -5.38 10.02
CA PHE A 239 3.37 -4.64 9.26
C PHE A 239 2.98 -5.35 7.96
N PHE A 240 3.91 -5.96 7.24
CA PHE A 240 3.69 -6.48 5.89
C PHE A 240 3.92 -7.99 5.72
N GLY A 241 4.41 -8.72 6.72
CA GLY A 241 4.87 -10.12 6.62
C GLY A 241 3.84 -11.11 6.06
N GLY A 242 2.55 -10.90 6.30
CA GLY A 242 1.49 -11.69 5.68
C GLY A 242 1.27 -11.40 4.18
N LYS A 243 1.82 -10.31 3.65
CA LYS A 243 1.70 -9.87 2.24
C LYS A 243 2.99 -10.13 1.44
N LEU A 244 4.09 -10.51 2.11
CA LEU A 244 5.37 -10.84 1.48
C LEU A 244 5.42 -12.27 0.93
N ALA A 245 4.58 -13.17 1.45
CA ALA A 245 4.52 -14.57 1.04
C ALA A 245 3.96 -14.80 -0.37
N ASN A 246 3.52 -13.76 -1.08
CA ASN A 246 2.93 -13.81 -2.42
C ASN A 246 3.75 -13.03 -3.47
N VAL A 247 5.07 -12.92 -3.28
CA VAL A 247 6.00 -12.33 -4.25
C VAL A 247 6.93 -13.40 -4.80
#